data_78d7d62023aa4149fbd55be2d3ed6e11
#
_entry.id   78d7d62023aa4149fbd55be2d3ed6e11
#
_cell.length_a   1.000
_cell.length_b   1.000
_cell.length_c   1.000
_cell.angle_alpha   90.00
_cell.angle_beta   90.00
_cell.angle_gamma   90.00
#
_symmetry.space_group_name_H-M   'P 1'
#
loop_
_entity.id
_entity.type
_entity.pdbx_description
1 polymer ?
#
loop_
_entity_poly.entity_id
_entity_poly.type
_entity_poly.pdbx_seq_one_letter_code
_entity_poly.pdbx_strand_id
1 'polypeptide(L)'
;MITKNKKEGIKTMKIKNLKLIAAASVILVSSLFSKELASTSVSSKATQRVLNGENQSPGISVLNINNIAYWIGKDGAYTTAGSPNGTMADYPIFTGGFIYSDGMLWGAKVKGDGQGDEVRVGGSTYYHGLKAGRIITDSEGNVLGSDDPVNNHVWRVRKDYASADLTVDAANYYAVGTGDVTATQIAVVKNQYEYDWYNWPAAWGAPYHDVNGDGSYDPDVDVPGYPGADQTMWTIANDVPLIVDAAGDSIGFSNTAPSLYGADPIGIELQITLWGYAFGASDPLGNNIFKQAKMKYMGLPDTPDGAMLDSLYFTQWSDPDLGTYTDDYVGCDIDLSFGYVYNGNRLDGVFNGIFNLPVPAGGYDFLQGPPDNMDIDEDGDTTEF
;
A
#
# COMPACT_ATOMS: atom_id res chain seq x y z
N MET A 1 -34.94 -38.00 12.75
CA MET A 1 -35.34 -37.05 11.71
C MET A 1 -34.08 -36.33 11.27
N ILE A 2 -33.55 -36.70 10.14
CA ILE A 2 -32.26 -36.25 9.64
C ILE A 2 -32.57 -35.10 8.67
N THR A 3 -32.17 -33.90 9.03
CA THR A 3 -32.23 -32.75 8.13
C THR A 3 -31.01 -32.73 7.22
N LYS A 4 -31.25 -32.69 5.90
CA LYS A 4 -30.26 -32.63 4.84
C LYS A 4 -29.48 -31.32 4.91
N ASN A 5 -28.16 -31.43 5.04
CA ASN A 5 -27.25 -30.32 4.70
C ASN A 5 -27.29 -30.08 3.18
N LYS A 6 -27.73 -28.91 2.79
CA LYS A 6 -27.50 -28.39 1.44
C LYS A 6 -25.99 -28.09 1.30
N LYS A 7 -25.33 -28.83 0.44
CA LYS A 7 -24.05 -28.41 -0.12
C LYS A 7 -24.37 -27.26 -1.08
N GLU A 8 -24.09 -26.04 -0.71
CA GLU A 8 -24.01 -24.93 -1.65
C GLU A 8 -22.81 -25.16 -2.57
N GLY A 9 -23.09 -25.29 -3.85
CA GLY A 9 -22.05 -25.43 -4.86
C GLY A 9 -21.32 -24.10 -5.05
N ILE A 10 -20.00 -24.16 -5.01
CA ILE A 10 -19.13 -23.06 -5.38
C ILE A 10 -19.42 -22.72 -6.85
N LYS A 11 -20.02 -21.55 -7.09
CA LYS A 11 -20.25 -21.06 -8.46
C LYS A 11 -18.93 -20.50 -9.01
N THR A 12 -18.49 -21.05 -10.11
CA THR A 12 -17.33 -20.59 -10.89
C THR A 12 -17.68 -19.25 -11.54
N MET A 13 -16.86 -18.24 -11.32
CA MET A 13 -17.05 -16.90 -11.85
C MET A 13 -16.54 -16.81 -13.30
N LYS A 14 -17.46 -16.65 -14.26
CA LYS A 14 -17.10 -16.33 -15.65
C LYS A 14 -16.93 -14.82 -15.79
N ILE A 15 -15.71 -14.38 -16.05
CA ILE A 15 -15.41 -12.97 -16.25
C ILE A 15 -15.22 -12.76 -17.75
N LYS A 16 -16.30 -12.44 -18.46
CA LYS A 16 -16.20 -11.82 -19.80
C LYS A 16 -16.02 -10.33 -19.58
N ASN A 17 -14.84 -9.80 -19.85
CA ASN A 17 -14.54 -8.36 -19.77
C ASN A 17 -14.98 -7.65 -18.47
N LEU A 18 -15.20 -8.40 -17.39
CA LEU A 18 -15.53 -7.83 -16.10
C LEU A 18 -14.24 -7.67 -15.30
N LYS A 19 -13.81 -6.45 -15.13
CA LYS A 19 -12.69 -6.12 -14.23
C LYS A 19 -13.14 -6.43 -12.81
N LEU A 20 -12.67 -7.55 -12.24
CA LEU A 20 -12.89 -7.82 -10.83
C LEU A 20 -12.16 -6.76 -10.02
N ILE A 21 -12.88 -5.92 -9.36
CA ILE A 21 -12.31 -4.95 -8.43
C ILE A 21 -12.55 -5.51 -7.03
N ALA A 22 -11.49 -6.02 -6.42
CA ALA A 22 -11.50 -6.32 -5.00
C ALA A 22 -10.96 -5.10 -4.24
N ALA A 23 -11.69 -4.63 -3.25
CA ALA A 23 -11.22 -3.57 -2.37
C ALA A 23 -11.09 -4.14 -0.96
N ALA A 24 -9.91 -4.03 -0.37
CA ALA A 24 -9.69 -4.35 1.03
C ALA A 24 -9.17 -3.11 1.74
N SER A 25 -9.75 -2.77 2.86
CA SER A 25 -9.29 -1.68 3.71
C SER A 25 -8.69 -2.27 4.98
N VAL A 26 -7.47 -1.88 5.28
CA VAL A 26 -6.77 -2.30 6.50
C VAL A 26 -6.51 -1.07 7.35
N ILE A 27 -6.94 -1.10 8.59
CA ILE A 27 -6.61 -0.08 9.59
C ILE A 27 -5.47 -0.58 10.46
N LEU A 28 -4.46 0.25 10.62
CA LEU A 28 -3.43 0.06 11.59
C LEU A 28 -3.83 0.77 12.89
N VAL A 29 -4.05 0.02 13.96
CA VAL A 29 -4.43 0.57 15.27
C VAL A 29 -3.24 0.50 16.21
N SER A 30 -2.81 1.62 16.71
CA SER A 30 -1.79 1.72 17.76
C SER A 30 -2.38 2.19 19.09
N SER A 31 -1.91 1.63 20.18
CA SER A 31 -2.46 1.90 21.50
C SER A 31 -2.09 3.27 22.09
N LEU A 32 -3.02 3.81 22.83
CA LEU A 32 -3.02 5.09 23.53
C LEU A 32 -1.88 5.23 24.55
N PHE A 33 -0.80 5.93 24.23
CA PHE A 33 0.00 6.70 25.20
C PHE A 33 1.08 7.51 24.47
N SER A 34 0.88 8.80 24.31
CA SER A 34 1.92 9.71 23.84
C SER A 34 2.37 10.67 24.96
N LYS A 35 3.67 10.78 25.11
CA LYS A 35 4.29 11.92 25.75
C LYS A 35 4.83 12.84 24.65
N GLU A 36 4.71 14.15 24.83
CA GLU A 36 5.38 15.13 23.94
C GLU A 36 6.85 14.76 23.74
N LEU A 37 7.23 14.62 22.48
CA LEU A 37 8.57 14.22 22.06
C LEU A 37 9.57 15.34 22.33
N ALA A 38 10.52 15.05 23.20
CA ALA A 38 11.78 15.78 23.23
C ALA A 38 12.65 15.30 22.06
N SER A 39 13.17 16.19 21.24
CA SER A 39 14.06 15.88 20.13
C SER A 39 15.30 15.14 20.65
N THR A 40 15.46 13.89 20.23
CA THR A 40 16.66 13.10 20.50
C THR A 40 17.39 12.82 19.21
N SER A 41 18.71 12.87 19.28
CA SER A 41 19.63 12.69 18.15
C SER A 41 19.48 11.31 17.51
N VAL A 42 19.24 11.30 16.20
CA VAL A 42 19.18 10.11 15.34
C VAL A 42 20.46 9.29 15.39
N SER A 43 20.33 7.98 15.33
CA SER A 43 21.43 7.01 15.38
C SER A 43 22.50 7.25 14.30
N SER A 44 23.77 6.98 14.64
CA SER A 44 24.95 7.28 13.82
C SER A 44 24.99 6.64 12.41
N LYS A 45 24.18 5.64 12.14
CA LYS A 45 24.07 5.01 10.81
C LYS A 45 23.14 5.78 9.86
N ALA A 46 22.09 6.39 10.38
CA ALA A 46 21.21 7.28 9.60
C ALA A 46 21.97 8.56 9.22
N THR A 47 22.77 9.09 10.12
CA THR A 47 23.57 10.31 9.89
C THR A 47 24.57 10.15 8.71
N GLN A 48 25.10 8.96 8.50
CA GLN A 48 26.11 8.72 7.44
C GLN A 48 25.51 8.64 6.04
N ARG A 49 24.24 8.24 5.90
CA ARG A 49 23.52 8.28 4.61
C ARG A 49 23.15 9.69 4.20
N VAL A 50 22.76 10.51 5.16
CA VAL A 50 22.36 11.92 4.96
C VAL A 50 23.55 12.81 4.53
N LEU A 51 24.75 12.53 5.03
CA LEU A 51 25.95 13.29 4.68
C LEU A 51 26.38 13.13 3.22
N ASN A 52 25.87 12.12 2.52
CA ASN A 52 26.20 11.87 1.12
C ASN A 52 25.25 12.57 0.12
N GLY A 53 24.25 13.32 0.61
CA GLY A 53 23.31 14.04 -0.27
C GLY A 53 22.42 13.11 -1.12
N GLU A 54 22.31 11.84 -0.73
CA GLU A 54 21.42 10.89 -1.40
C GLU A 54 19.99 11.23 -0.99
N ASN A 55 19.23 11.83 -1.90
CA ASN A 55 17.79 11.94 -1.84
C ASN A 55 17.21 10.55 -1.58
N GLN A 56 16.05 10.49 -0.92
CA GLN A 56 15.29 9.24 -0.90
C GLN A 56 15.28 8.65 -2.32
N SER A 57 15.46 7.35 -2.43
CA SER A 57 15.46 6.68 -3.73
C SER A 57 14.22 7.12 -4.51
N PRO A 58 14.34 7.57 -5.75
CA PRO A 58 13.20 7.94 -6.55
C PRO A 58 12.22 6.77 -6.57
N GLY A 59 10.99 7.00 -6.12
CA GLY A 59 9.96 5.97 -6.04
C GLY A 59 9.59 5.45 -4.64
N ILE A 60 10.03 6.12 -3.58
CA ILE A 60 9.56 5.87 -2.19
C ILE A 60 8.89 7.14 -1.67
N SER A 61 7.82 6.99 -0.90
CA SER A 61 7.18 8.11 -0.20
C SER A 61 6.72 7.71 1.20
N VAL A 62 6.33 8.71 2.01
CA VAL A 62 5.96 8.52 3.40
C VAL A 62 4.63 9.20 3.71
N LEU A 63 3.72 8.47 4.37
CA LEU A 63 2.53 9.04 5.01
C LEU A 63 2.89 9.33 6.46
N ASN A 64 2.74 10.59 6.87
CA ASN A 64 3.22 11.07 8.18
C ASN A 64 2.39 12.23 8.74
N ILE A 65 1.12 12.28 8.39
CA ILE A 65 0.19 13.35 8.80
C ILE A 65 -0.19 13.27 10.29
N ASN A 66 0.05 12.13 10.91
CA ASN A 66 -0.29 11.88 12.30
C ASN A 66 0.91 11.29 13.08
N ASN A 67 0.66 10.46 14.06
CA ASN A 67 1.70 9.92 14.93
C ASN A 67 2.44 8.69 14.36
N ILE A 68 2.06 8.26 13.16
CA ILE A 68 2.70 7.15 12.42
C ILE A 68 3.43 7.72 11.21
N ALA A 69 4.65 7.26 10.96
CA ALA A 69 5.32 7.43 9.68
C ALA A 69 5.34 6.08 8.97
N TYR A 70 4.73 6.01 7.77
CA TYR A 70 4.59 4.78 7.00
C TYR A 70 5.12 4.98 5.59
N TRP A 71 6.15 4.21 5.22
CA TRP A 71 6.82 4.29 3.91
C TRP A 71 6.31 3.22 2.96
N ILE A 72 6.19 3.58 1.69
CA ILE A 72 5.84 2.65 0.61
C ILE A 72 6.62 2.98 -0.66
N GLY A 73 6.98 1.95 -1.42
CA GLY A 73 7.57 2.06 -2.74
C GLY A 73 6.52 2.17 -3.85
N LYS A 74 6.95 2.68 -4.99
CA LYS A 74 6.10 2.83 -6.20
C LYS A 74 5.58 1.51 -6.77
N ASP A 75 6.20 0.41 -6.44
CA ASP A 75 5.78 -0.95 -6.77
C ASP A 75 4.80 -1.56 -5.75
N GLY A 76 4.33 -0.76 -4.81
CA GLY A 76 3.45 -1.21 -3.74
C GLY A 76 4.14 -2.07 -2.69
N ALA A 77 5.45 -2.23 -2.80
CA ALA A 77 6.23 -3.05 -1.92
C ALA A 77 6.75 -2.23 -0.72
N TYR A 78 7.11 -2.97 0.30
CA TYR A 78 7.87 -2.48 1.41
C TYR A 78 9.26 -2.01 0.96
N THR A 79 9.79 -1.01 1.65
CA THR A 79 11.17 -0.60 1.46
C THR A 79 11.79 -0.11 2.77
N THR A 80 12.92 -0.69 3.12
CA THR A 80 13.74 -0.24 4.25
C THR A 80 14.52 1.04 3.94
N ALA A 81 14.51 1.49 2.69
CA ALA A 81 15.34 2.60 2.25
C ALA A 81 14.81 3.97 2.69
N GLY A 82 13.55 4.07 3.09
CA GLY A 82 12.91 5.32 3.50
C GLY A 82 13.00 5.59 5.00
N SER A 83 12.83 4.58 5.83
CA SER A 83 12.84 4.73 7.29
C SER A 83 14.27 4.82 7.84
N PRO A 84 14.52 5.71 8.81
CA PRO A 84 15.78 5.75 9.53
C PRO A 84 16.04 4.50 10.38
N ASN A 85 15.00 3.76 10.75
CA ASN A 85 15.08 2.52 11.52
C ASN A 85 15.25 1.28 10.64
N GLY A 86 15.13 1.41 9.30
CA GLY A 86 15.12 0.28 8.39
C GLY A 86 13.84 -0.55 8.45
N THR A 87 12.74 0.07 8.83
CA THR A 87 11.39 -0.49 8.95
C THR A 87 10.42 0.17 7.98
N MET A 88 9.29 -0.44 7.72
CA MET A 88 8.25 0.14 6.89
C MET A 88 7.45 1.21 7.63
N ALA A 89 7.29 1.06 8.94
CA ALA A 89 6.60 2.06 9.73
C ALA A 89 7.26 2.28 11.09
N ASP A 90 7.27 3.55 11.52
CA ASP A 90 7.73 4.00 12.83
C ASP A 90 6.56 4.54 13.64
N TYR A 91 6.53 4.20 14.93
CA TYR A 91 5.53 4.71 15.88
C TYR A 91 6.09 4.77 17.30
N PRO A 92 5.89 5.87 18.02
CA PRO A 92 5.51 7.20 17.49
C PRO A 92 6.53 7.70 16.46
N ILE A 93 6.10 8.60 15.58
CA ILE A 93 6.96 9.23 14.58
C ILE A 93 8.30 9.69 15.19
N PHE A 94 9.43 9.46 14.52
CA PHE A 94 10.80 9.70 14.99
C PHE A 94 11.27 8.82 16.15
N THR A 95 10.62 7.70 16.42
CA THR A 95 11.06 6.77 17.47
C THR A 95 11.36 5.37 16.90
N GLY A 96 10.88 4.30 17.53
CA GLY A 96 11.14 2.92 17.12
C GLY A 96 10.25 2.47 15.97
N GLY A 97 10.79 1.53 15.19
CA GLY A 97 9.99 0.80 14.22
C GLY A 97 8.93 -0.07 14.90
N PHE A 98 7.79 -0.24 14.24
CA PHE A 98 6.73 -1.13 14.72
C PHE A 98 6.15 -2.05 13.64
N ILE A 99 6.44 -1.79 12.36
CA ILE A 99 6.24 -2.73 11.26
C ILE A 99 7.55 -2.81 10.50
N TYR A 100 8.17 -3.98 10.49
CA TYR A 100 9.35 -4.21 9.68
C TYR A 100 8.98 -4.22 8.20
N SER A 101 7.96 -5.01 7.84
CA SER A 101 7.49 -5.16 6.47
C SER A 101 6.02 -5.51 6.42
N ASP A 102 5.32 -5.05 5.39
CA ASP A 102 4.00 -5.55 5.04
C ASP A 102 3.80 -5.63 3.52
N GLY A 103 2.76 -6.31 3.09
CA GLY A 103 2.45 -6.46 1.69
C GLY A 103 1.08 -7.08 1.46
N MET A 104 0.69 -7.12 0.19
CA MET A 104 -0.52 -7.80 -0.25
C MET A 104 -0.13 -9.09 -0.94
N LEU A 105 -0.82 -10.16 -0.61
CA LEU A 105 -0.64 -11.50 -1.19
C LEU A 105 -1.95 -11.98 -1.77
N TRP A 106 -1.88 -12.65 -2.89
CA TRP A 106 -3.03 -13.33 -3.49
C TRP A 106 -2.63 -14.68 -4.09
N GLY A 107 -3.61 -15.56 -4.21
CA GLY A 107 -3.48 -16.84 -4.88
C GLY A 107 -4.77 -17.20 -5.59
N ALA A 108 -4.66 -17.70 -6.80
CA ALA A 108 -5.80 -18.15 -7.60
C ALA A 108 -5.41 -19.28 -8.56
N LYS A 109 -6.41 -19.97 -9.07
CA LYS A 109 -6.30 -20.79 -10.27
C LYS A 109 -6.76 -19.97 -11.45
N VAL A 110 -5.91 -19.86 -12.47
CA VAL A 110 -6.28 -19.22 -13.73
C VAL A 110 -6.77 -20.32 -14.68
N LYS A 111 -8.04 -20.27 -15.07
CA LYS A 111 -8.65 -21.24 -15.97
C LYS A 111 -8.88 -20.64 -17.34
N GLY A 112 -8.60 -21.43 -18.36
CA GLY A 112 -8.84 -21.05 -19.75
C GLY A 112 -7.78 -20.14 -20.34
N ASP A 113 -6.65 -19.93 -19.66
CA ASP A 113 -5.52 -19.15 -20.17
C ASP A 113 -4.52 -19.99 -21.02
N GLY A 114 -4.75 -21.30 -21.15
CA GLY A 114 -3.90 -22.20 -21.92
C GLY A 114 -2.64 -22.70 -21.19
N GLN A 115 -2.41 -22.26 -19.95
CA GLN A 115 -1.19 -22.60 -19.20
C GLN A 115 -1.40 -23.68 -18.12
N GLY A 116 -2.61 -24.22 -17.99
CA GLY A 116 -2.98 -25.24 -17.01
C GLY A 116 -3.71 -24.67 -15.80
N ASP A 117 -4.25 -25.57 -14.96
CA ASP A 117 -5.09 -25.21 -13.81
C ASP A 117 -4.29 -25.13 -12.50
N GLU A 118 -3.01 -24.80 -12.54
CA GLU A 118 -2.18 -24.69 -11.36
C GLU A 118 -2.51 -23.45 -10.56
N VAL A 119 -2.30 -23.54 -9.23
CA VAL A 119 -2.42 -22.37 -8.34
C VAL A 119 -1.23 -21.46 -8.59
N ARG A 120 -1.51 -20.20 -8.89
CA ARG A 120 -0.51 -19.15 -9.00
C ARG A 120 -0.66 -18.19 -7.84
N VAL A 121 0.47 -17.63 -7.40
CA VAL A 121 0.53 -16.66 -6.33
C VAL A 121 1.23 -15.39 -6.81
N GLY A 122 0.77 -14.24 -6.31
CA GLY A 122 1.34 -12.94 -6.64
C GLY A 122 1.31 -12.01 -5.43
N GLY A 123 1.86 -10.83 -5.59
CA GLY A 123 1.92 -9.83 -4.52
C GLY A 123 3.34 -9.58 -4.02
N SER A 124 3.45 -9.11 -2.78
CA SER A 124 4.74 -8.88 -2.12
C SER A 124 4.73 -9.31 -0.66
N THR A 125 5.87 -9.83 -0.20
CA THR A 125 6.22 -10.15 1.17
C THR A 125 7.62 -9.59 1.43
N TYR A 126 8.56 -10.37 1.99
CA TYR A 126 10.02 -10.09 1.87
C TYR A 126 10.52 -10.17 0.42
N TYR A 127 9.76 -10.82 -0.44
CA TYR A 127 9.99 -10.91 -1.87
C TYR A 127 9.07 -9.96 -2.63
N HIS A 128 9.63 -9.26 -3.61
CA HIS A 128 8.90 -8.36 -4.48
C HIS A 128 8.45 -9.10 -5.74
N GLY A 129 7.16 -9.45 -5.81
CA GLY A 129 6.54 -10.03 -7.00
C GLY A 129 5.87 -9.01 -7.90
N LEU A 130 5.95 -7.71 -7.56
CA LEU A 130 5.28 -6.63 -8.27
C LEU A 130 6.26 -5.72 -9.01
N LYS A 131 5.74 -5.08 -10.06
CA LYS A 131 6.40 -3.99 -10.80
C LYS A 131 5.54 -2.73 -10.67
N ALA A 132 6.20 -1.58 -10.58
CA ALA A 132 5.49 -0.30 -10.61
C ALA A 132 4.79 -0.12 -11.96
N GLY A 133 3.60 0.48 -11.94
CA GLY A 133 2.87 0.83 -13.13
C GLY A 133 1.62 0.00 -13.37
N ARG A 134 0.92 0.38 -14.44
CA ARG A 134 -0.34 -0.21 -14.86
C ARG A 134 -0.09 -1.41 -15.77
N ILE A 135 -1.12 -2.23 -15.95
CA ILE A 135 -1.23 -3.11 -17.10
C ILE A 135 -1.82 -2.31 -18.25
N ILE A 136 -1.05 -2.13 -19.33
CA ILE A 136 -1.44 -1.32 -20.48
C ILE A 136 -2.34 -2.14 -21.39
N THR A 137 -3.44 -1.53 -21.84
CA THR A 137 -4.39 -2.13 -22.80
C THR A 137 -4.58 -1.23 -24.01
N ASP A 138 -4.94 -1.82 -25.15
CA ASP A 138 -5.40 -1.08 -26.34
C ASP A 138 -6.83 -0.55 -26.15
N SER A 139 -7.36 0.11 -27.20
CA SER A 139 -8.72 0.65 -27.19
C SER A 139 -9.83 -0.40 -27.14
N GLU A 140 -9.51 -1.66 -27.45
CA GLU A 140 -10.43 -2.80 -27.40
C GLU A 140 -10.37 -3.52 -26.06
N GLY A 141 -9.40 -3.15 -25.19
CA GLY A 141 -9.18 -3.72 -23.87
C GLY A 141 -8.23 -4.91 -23.87
N ASN A 142 -7.57 -5.24 -25.00
CA ASN A 142 -6.56 -6.29 -25.03
C ASN A 142 -5.31 -5.84 -24.31
N VAL A 143 -4.73 -6.72 -23.51
CA VAL A 143 -3.51 -6.43 -22.75
C VAL A 143 -2.31 -6.34 -23.68
N LEU A 144 -1.56 -5.26 -23.60
CA LEU A 144 -0.33 -5.03 -24.37
C LEU A 144 0.94 -5.31 -23.55
N GLY A 145 0.87 -5.18 -22.25
CA GLY A 145 2.00 -5.38 -21.35
C GLY A 145 1.91 -4.50 -20.09
N SER A 146 3.04 -4.30 -19.44
CA SER A 146 3.19 -3.48 -18.26
C SER A 146 3.70 -2.08 -18.63
N ASP A 147 3.24 -1.07 -17.91
CA ASP A 147 3.74 0.30 -18.02
C ASP A 147 5.22 0.39 -17.61
N ASP A 148 5.92 1.40 -18.12
CA ASP A 148 7.32 1.62 -17.75
C ASP A 148 7.44 2.06 -16.28
N PRO A 149 8.13 1.29 -15.43
CA PRO A 149 8.29 1.64 -14.02
C PRO A 149 8.99 2.97 -13.77
N VAL A 150 9.77 3.48 -14.74
CA VAL A 150 10.50 4.75 -14.62
C VAL A 150 9.54 5.94 -14.54
N ASN A 151 8.39 5.85 -15.21
CA ASN A 151 7.39 6.91 -15.26
C ASN A 151 6.44 6.91 -14.07
N ASN A 152 6.55 5.93 -13.19
CA ASN A 152 5.64 5.78 -12.05
C ASN A 152 6.33 6.15 -10.74
N HIS A 153 5.58 6.80 -9.84
CA HIS A 153 6.03 7.14 -8.50
C HIS A 153 4.89 6.93 -7.48
N VAL A 154 5.17 7.13 -6.20
CA VAL A 154 4.13 7.18 -5.18
C VAL A 154 3.56 8.59 -5.18
N TRP A 155 2.33 8.74 -5.61
CA TRP A 155 1.59 9.98 -5.58
C TRP A 155 1.22 10.32 -4.14
N ARG A 156 1.48 11.55 -3.73
CA ARG A 156 1.30 11.98 -2.34
C ARG A 156 0.71 13.38 -2.28
N VAL A 157 -0.48 13.49 -1.71
CA VAL A 157 -1.16 14.78 -1.54
C VAL A 157 -1.49 15.04 -0.09
N ARG A 158 -1.47 16.30 0.28
CA ARG A 158 -1.86 16.80 1.59
C ARG A 158 -2.68 18.07 1.38
N LYS A 159 -3.91 18.10 1.90
CA LYS A 159 -4.87 19.16 1.56
C LYS A 159 -4.46 20.57 1.98
N ASP A 160 -3.59 20.71 3.00
CA ASP A 160 -3.11 21.98 3.51
C ASP A 160 -1.66 22.31 3.10
N TYR A 161 -1.08 21.57 2.12
CA TYR A 161 0.34 21.65 1.74
C TYR A 161 0.83 23.07 1.45
N ALA A 162 -0.05 23.92 0.93
CA ALA A 162 0.28 25.28 0.53
C ALA A 162 0.61 26.18 1.73
N SER A 163 0.00 25.90 2.90
CA SER A 163 0.07 26.72 4.12
C SER A 163 0.63 26.01 5.36
N ALA A 164 0.76 24.66 5.30
CA ALA A 164 1.24 23.88 6.44
C ALA A 164 2.73 24.12 6.74
N ASP A 165 3.11 23.91 8.00
CA ASP A 165 4.51 23.66 8.35
C ASP A 165 4.90 22.25 7.91
N LEU A 166 5.74 22.16 6.88
CA LEU A 166 6.20 20.91 6.29
C LEU A 166 7.55 20.43 6.88
N THR A 167 7.97 20.95 8.02
CA THR A 167 9.23 20.55 8.65
C THR A 167 9.26 19.06 8.98
N VAL A 168 8.17 18.52 9.54
CA VAL A 168 8.04 17.09 9.85
C VAL A 168 8.03 16.25 8.58
N ASP A 169 7.32 16.70 7.55
CA ASP A 169 7.30 16.04 6.23
C ASP A 169 8.69 15.95 5.62
N ALA A 170 9.44 17.07 5.65
CA ALA A 170 10.79 17.12 5.14
C ALA A 170 11.75 16.27 5.99
N ALA A 171 11.61 16.28 7.31
CA ALA A 171 12.44 15.48 8.21
C ALA A 171 12.31 13.99 7.90
N ASN A 172 11.09 13.48 7.76
CA ASN A 172 10.85 12.08 7.37
C ASN A 172 11.30 11.79 5.94
N TYR A 173 10.99 12.70 5.01
CA TYR A 173 11.37 12.51 3.60
C TYR A 173 12.88 12.43 3.40
N TYR A 174 13.65 13.20 4.14
CA TYR A 174 15.11 13.24 4.06
C TYR A 174 15.82 12.39 5.12
N ALA A 175 15.07 11.71 5.99
CA ALA A 175 15.59 10.93 7.13
C ALA A 175 16.56 11.74 8.02
N VAL A 176 16.17 12.95 8.37
CA VAL A 176 16.94 13.88 9.24
C VAL A 176 16.12 14.26 10.47
N GLY A 177 16.79 14.80 11.49
CA GLY A 177 16.08 15.41 12.63
C GLY A 177 15.33 16.68 12.21
N THR A 178 14.21 16.99 12.87
CA THR A 178 13.44 18.21 12.58
C THR A 178 14.27 19.49 12.73
N GLY A 179 15.25 19.49 13.64
CA GLY A 179 16.17 20.63 13.83
C GLY A 179 17.23 20.78 12.72
N ASP A 180 17.42 19.76 11.89
CA ASP A 180 18.42 19.72 10.81
C ASP A 180 17.79 19.98 9.43
N VAL A 181 16.46 20.14 9.37
CA VAL A 181 15.73 20.42 8.14
C VAL A 181 16.06 21.81 7.61
N THR A 182 16.41 21.90 6.35
CA THR A 182 16.69 23.15 5.66
C THR A 182 15.45 23.70 4.93
N ALA A 183 15.43 25.03 4.73
CA ALA A 183 14.37 25.66 3.94
C ALA A 183 14.29 25.10 2.49
N THR A 184 15.42 24.70 1.92
CA THR A 184 15.47 24.06 0.60
C THR A 184 14.75 22.70 0.61
N GLN A 185 14.95 21.88 1.63
CA GLN A 185 14.28 20.59 1.76
C GLN A 185 12.77 20.76 1.94
N ILE A 186 12.34 21.73 2.73
CA ILE A 186 10.90 22.08 2.85
C ILE A 186 10.33 22.49 1.49
N ALA A 187 11.05 23.34 0.74
CA ALA A 187 10.59 23.78 -0.57
C ALA A 187 10.48 22.61 -1.58
N VAL A 188 11.41 21.64 -1.56
CA VAL A 188 11.32 20.45 -2.41
C VAL A 188 10.08 19.63 -2.08
N VAL A 189 9.82 19.37 -0.80
CA VAL A 189 8.63 18.62 -0.37
C VAL A 189 7.34 19.36 -0.75
N LYS A 190 7.31 20.69 -0.59
CA LYS A 190 6.17 21.49 -1.02
C LYS A 190 5.92 21.43 -2.52
N ASN A 191 6.99 21.54 -3.32
CA ASN A 191 6.89 21.43 -4.79
C ASN A 191 6.43 20.03 -5.23
N GLN A 192 6.83 18.98 -4.49
CA GLN A 192 6.35 17.62 -4.76
C GLN A 192 4.84 17.48 -4.50
N TYR A 193 4.35 18.02 -3.38
CA TYR A 193 2.90 18.05 -3.10
C TYR A 193 2.13 18.84 -4.17
N GLU A 194 2.66 20.00 -4.59
CA GLU A 194 2.06 20.80 -5.64
C GLU A 194 2.01 20.05 -6.98
N TYR A 195 3.13 19.41 -7.36
CA TYR A 195 3.19 18.59 -8.56
C TYR A 195 2.17 17.46 -8.53
N ASP A 196 2.12 16.70 -7.42
CA ASP A 196 1.19 15.58 -7.27
C ASP A 196 -0.27 16.03 -7.26
N TRP A 197 -0.55 17.21 -6.70
CA TRP A 197 -1.87 17.82 -6.72
C TRP A 197 -2.34 18.09 -8.15
N TYR A 198 -1.53 18.80 -8.93
CA TYR A 198 -1.90 19.20 -10.29
C TYR A 198 -1.84 18.06 -11.32
N ASN A 199 -1.16 16.98 -11.02
CA ASN A 199 -1.01 15.81 -11.89
C ASN A 199 -1.64 14.55 -11.34
N TRP A 200 -2.55 14.65 -10.38
CA TRP A 200 -3.14 13.51 -9.69
C TRP A 200 -3.74 12.51 -10.68
N PRO A 201 -3.39 11.20 -10.60
CA PRO A 201 -3.73 10.23 -11.63
C PRO A 201 -5.15 9.67 -11.47
N ALA A 202 -6.15 10.55 -11.34
CA ALA A 202 -7.56 10.17 -11.20
C ALA A 202 -8.05 9.27 -12.36
N ALA A 203 -7.59 9.56 -13.58
CA ALA A 203 -7.90 8.76 -14.76
C ALA A 203 -7.39 7.31 -14.67
N TRP A 204 -6.42 7.02 -13.77
CA TRP A 204 -5.91 5.68 -13.53
C TRP A 204 -6.61 4.98 -12.37
N GLY A 205 -7.47 5.72 -11.65
CA GLY A 205 -8.26 5.21 -10.54
C GLY A 205 -7.82 5.71 -9.16
N ALA A 206 -6.92 6.68 -9.10
CA ALA A 206 -6.59 7.37 -7.85
C ALA A 206 -7.84 8.12 -7.33
N PRO A 207 -8.16 8.03 -6.04
CA PRO A 207 -9.38 8.63 -5.49
C PRO A 207 -9.26 10.15 -5.43
N TYR A 208 -10.37 10.85 -5.62
CA TYR A 208 -10.50 12.29 -5.42
C TYR A 208 -11.92 12.64 -4.99
N HIS A 209 -12.11 13.80 -4.39
CA HIS A 209 -13.41 14.36 -4.11
C HIS A 209 -13.82 15.25 -5.29
N ASP A 210 -14.73 14.75 -6.10
CA ASP A 210 -15.38 15.48 -7.20
C ASP A 210 -16.35 16.49 -6.60
N VAL A 211 -15.94 17.75 -6.58
CA VAL A 211 -16.67 18.83 -5.90
C VAL A 211 -17.85 19.30 -6.75
N ASN A 212 -17.70 19.30 -8.07
CA ASN A 212 -18.73 19.77 -9.01
C ASN A 212 -19.61 18.63 -9.57
N GLY A 213 -19.22 17.34 -9.34
CA GLY A 213 -20.00 16.16 -9.75
C GLY A 213 -19.95 15.88 -11.26
N ASP A 214 -18.89 16.32 -11.95
CA ASP A 214 -18.78 16.13 -13.40
C ASP A 214 -18.05 14.84 -13.82
N GLY A 215 -17.48 14.11 -12.85
CA GLY A 215 -16.79 12.85 -13.07
C GLY A 215 -15.37 12.98 -13.64
N SER A 216 -14.82 14.20 -13.70
CA SER A 216 -13.48 14.49 -14.21
C SER A 216 -12.68 15.26 -13.17
N TYR A 217 -11.42 14.90 -12.98
CA TYR A 217 -10.56 15.60 -12.03
C TYR A 217 -10.10 16.94 -12.60
N ASP A 218 -10.44 18.03 -11.91
CA ASP A 218 -9.94 19.39 -12.16
C ASP A 218 -9.20 19.89 -10.90
N PRO A 219 -7.87 20.08 -10.94
CA PRO A 219 -7.08 20.47 -9.77
C PRO A 219 -7.41 21.84 -9.20
N ASP A 220 -8.10 22.70 -9.96
CA ASP A 220 -8.54 24.03 -9.52
C ASP A 220 -9.93 23.98 -8.81
N VAL A 221 -10.66 22.87 -8.94
CA VAL A 221 -12.02 22.67 -8.40
C VAL A 221 -12.06 21.53 -7.38
N ASP A 222 -11.42 20.41 -7.72
CA ASP A 222 -11.51 19.15 -6.99
C ASP A 222 -10.38 18.99 -5.98
N VAL A 223 -10.59 18.05 -5.05
CA VAL A 223 -9.60 17.74 -4.02
C VAL A 223 -9.04 16.35 -4.26
N PRO A 224 -7.76 16.21 -4.61
CA PRO A 224 -7.14 14.90 -4.80
C PRO A 224 -6.98 14.16 -3.48
N GLY A 225 -6.98 12.83 -3.55
CA GLY A 225 -6.84 11.95 -2.40
C GLY A 225 -8.15 11.36 -1.94
N TYR A 226 -8.09 10.56 -0.87
CA TYR A 226 -9.28 9.92 -0.30
C TYR A 226 -10.21 11.00 0.29
N PRO A 227 -11.51 11.00 -0.07
CA PRO A 227 -12.43 12.04 0.38
C PRO A 227 -12.45 12.21 1.90
N GLY A 228 -12.19 13.42 2.38
CA GLY A 228 -12.15 13.76 3.80
C GLY A 228 -10.80 13.53 4.49
N ALA A 229 -9.86 12.83 3.89
CA ALA A 229 -8.52 12.64 4.45
C ALA A 229 -7.69 13.93 4.47
N ASP A 230 -6.73 14.00 5.37
CA ASP A 230 -5.79 15.14 5.45
C ASP A 230 -4.53 14.90 4.61
N GLN A 231 -4.10 13.64 4.50
CA GLN A 231 -3.02 13.21 3.62
C GLN A 231 -3.40 11.88 2.97
N THR A 232 -3.08 11.74 1.68
CA THR A 232 -3.27 10.51 0.92
C THR A 232 -2.02 10.19 0.12
N MET A 233 -1.65 8.91 0.10
CA MET A 233 -0.72 8.35 -0.87
C MET A 233 -1.44 7.35 -1.77
N TRP A 234 -1.05 7.31 -3.03
CA TRP A 234 -1.56 6.35 -3.99
C TRP A 234 -0.45 5.82 -4.88
N THR A 235 -0.49 4.53 -5.15
CA THR A 235 0.41 3.87 -6.10
C THR A 235 -0.31 2.77 -6.85
N ILE A 236 0.25 2.38 -8.00
CA ILE A 236 -0.26 1.31 -8.84
C ILE A 236 0.89 0.39 -9.23
N ALA A 237 0.65 -0.90 -9.13
CA ALA A 237 1.62 -1.94 -9.42
C ALA A 237 0.93 -3.12 -10.14
N ASN A 238 1.71 -4.01 -10.71
CA ASN A 238 1.20 -5.20 -11.37
C ASN A 238 2.19 -6.37 -11.27
N ASP A 239 1.73 -7.57 -11.57
CA ASP A 239 2.55 -8.79 -11.59
C ASP A 239 3.01 -9.22 -13.00
N VAL A 240 2.89 -8.33 -14.00
CA VAL A 240 3.35 -8.61 -15.37
C VAL A 240 4.84 -8.34 -15.48
N PRO A 241 5.70 -9.35 -15.65
CA PRO A 241 7.13 -9.16 -15.69
C PRO A 241 7.58 -8.51 -17.01
N LEU A 242 8.46 -7.51 -16.89
CA LEU A 242 9.10 -6.88 -18.04
C LEU A 242 10.35 -7.67 -18.45
N ILE A 243 10.56 -7.81 -19.73
CA ILE A 243 11.85 -8.20 -20.31
C ILE A 243 12.62 -6.92 -20.60
N VAL A 244 13.83 -6.81 -20.03
CA VAL A 244 14.71 -5.67 -20.25
C VAL A 244 15.96 -6.14 -21.00
N ASP A 245 16.51 -5.28 -21.84
CA ASP A 245 17.79 -5.51 -22.53
C ASP A 245 19.00 -5.26 -21.59
N ALA A 246 20.19 -5.37 -22.13
CA ALA A 246 21.44 -5.16 -21.39
C ALA A 246 21.63 -3.70 -20.93
N ALA A 247 20.92 -2.74 -21.50
CA ALA A 247 20.89 -1.34 -21.08
C ALA A 247 19.84 -1.06 -20.02
N GLY A 248 18.94 -2.02 -19.75
CA GLY A 248 17.81 -1.87 -18.83
C GLY A 248 16.53 -1.34 -19.50
N ASP A 249 16.55 -1.18 -20.84
CA ASP A 249 15.36 -0.73 -21.57
C ASP A 249 14.36 -1.87 -21.75
N SER A 250 13.08 -1.59 -21.55
CA SER A 250 12.02 -2.58 -21.76
C SER A 250 11.91 -2.96 -23.23
N ILE A 251 12.08 -4.27 -23.55
CA ILE A 251 11.96 -4.82 -24.89
C ILE A 251 10.76 -5.76 -25.05
N GLY A 252 9.93 -5.87 -24.03
CA GLY A 252 8.75 -6.69 -24.03
C GLY A 252 8.35 -7.14 -22.64
N PHE A 253 7.51 -8.15 -22.58
CA PHE A 253 7.09 -8.79 -21.33
C PHE A 253 7.26 -10.31 -21.46
N SER A 254 7.26 -11.00 -20.33
CA SER A 254 7.29 -12.46 -20.28
C SER A 254 6.08 -12.97 -19.51
N ASN A 255 5.29 -13.83 -20.12
CA ASN A 255 4.21 -14.53 -19.45
C ASN A 255 4.68 -15.77 -18.66
N THR A 256 5.96 -16.09 -18.75
CA THR A 256 6.59 -17.24 -18.07
C THR A 256 7.71 -16.86 -17.10
N ALA A 257 8.04 -15.56 -16.97
CA ALA A 257 9.01 -15.16 -15.98
C ALA A 257 8.42 -15.29 -14.58
N PRO A 258 9.12 -15.94 -13.63
CA PRO A 258 8.61 -16.14 -12.29
C PRO A 258 8.31 -14.80 -11.62
N SER A 259 7.13 -14.71 -11.01
CA SER A 259 6.77 -13.62 -10.16
C SER A 259 7.10 -13.96 -8.68
N LEU A 260 6.14 -13.91 -7.77
CA LEU A 260 6.37 -14.24 -6.37
C LEU A 260 6.66 -15.74 -6.19
N TYR A 261 7.78 -16.06 -5.53
CA TYR A 261 8.23 -17.43 -5.22
C TYR A 261 8.32 -18.38 -6.43
N GLY A 262 8.54 -17.84 -7.60
CA GLY A 262 8.66 -18.64 -8.84
C GLY A 262 7.34 -19.03 -9.49
N ALA A 263 6.21 -18.51 -9.01
CA ALA A 263 4.92 -18.69 -9.65
C ALA A 263 4.84 -17.88 -10.96
N ASP A 264 4.09 -18.37 -11.92
CA ASP A 264 3.78 -17.62 -13.13
C ASP A 264 2.85 -16.44 -12.81
N PRO A 265 2.97 -15.31 -13.52
CA PRO A 265 2.11 -14.15 -13.32
C PRO A 265 0.64 -14.46 -13.64
N ILE A 266 -0.26 -13.70 -13.04
CA ILE A 266 -1.71 -13.83 -13.27
C ILE A 266 -2.23 -12.71 -14.18
N GLY A 267 -1.57 -11.55 -14.18
CA GLY A 267 -2.06 -10.34 -14.83
C GLY A 267 -2.98 -9.55 -13.92
N ILE A 268 -2.57 -9.38 -12.65
CA ILE A 268 -3.29 -8.57 -11.68
C ILE A 268 -2.64 -7.19 -11.57
N GLU A 269 -3.47 -6.16 -11.73
CA GLU A 269 -3.15 -4.79 -11.40
C GLU A 269 -3.63 -4.49 -9.98
N LEU A 270 -2.73 -3.98 -9.13
CA LEU A 270 -2.98 -3.61 -7.74
C LEU A 270 -2.84 -2.11 -7.57
N GLN A 271 -3.88 -1.44 -7.11
CA GLN A 271 -3.87 -0.04 -6.70
C GLN A 271 -3.92 0.02 -5.17
N ILE A 272 -2.99 0.74 -4.56
CA ILE A 272 -2.94 0.92 -3.10
C ILE A 272 -3.19 2.39 -2.80
N THR A 273 -4.18 2.65 -1.97
CA THR A 273 -4.44 3.96 -1.36
C THR A 273 -4.17 3.87 0.13
N LEU A 274 -3.33 4.76 0.62
CA LEU A 274 -3.06 4.97 2.05
C LEU A 274 -3.52 6.36 2.43
N TRP A 275 -4.20 6.51 3.56
CA TRP A 275 -4.60 7.84 4.02
C TRP A 275 -4.63 7.93 5.54
N GLY A 276 -4.57 9.15 6.03
CA GLY A 276 -4.61 9.45 7.44
C GLY A 276 -5.20 10.83 7.72
N TYR A 277 -5.42 11.07 8.99
CA TYR A 277 -6.04 12.28 9.51
C TYR A 277 -5.09 13.00 10.46
N ALA A 278 -5.08 14.35 10.40
CA ALA A 278 -4.21 15.23 11.18
C ALA A 278 -4.67 15.40 12.63
N PHE A 279 -4.88 14.29 13.34
CA PHE A 279 -5.21 14.30 14.75
C PHE A 279 -3.97 14.05 15.61
N GLY A 280 -3.93 14.63 16.80
CA GLY A 280 -2.87 14.37 17.77
C GLY A 280 -2.96 12.96 18.37
N ALA A 281 -1.88 12.54 19.00
CA ALA A 281 -1.73 11.19 19.56
C ALA A 281 -2.76 10.80 20.66
N SER A 282 -3.48 11.76 21.23
CA SER A 282 -4.58 11.50 22.17
C SER A 282 -5.89 11.12 21.50
N ASP A 283 -6.00 11.34 20.19
CA ASP A 283 -7.15 10.91 19.39
C ASP A 283 -6.86 9.57 18.73
N PRO A 284 -7.80 8.62 18.74
CA PRO A 284 -7.61 7.34 18.05
C PRO A 284 -7.21 7.49 16.57
N LEU A 285 -7.80 8.44 15.84
CA LEU A 285 -7.46 8.68 14.43
C LEU A 285 -6.05 9.24 14.23
N GLY A 286 -5.45 9.85 15.26
CA GLY A 286 -4.05 10.27 15.26
C GLY A 286 -3.04 9.11 15.32
N ASN A 287 -3.52 7.89 15.57
CA ASN A 287 -2.70 6.69 15.71
C ASN A 287 -3.15 5.58 14.72
N ASN A 288 -3.83 5.96 13.66
CA ASN A 288 -4.34 5.05 12.65
C ASN A 288 -3.93 5.49 11.25
N ILE A 289 -3.62 4.52 10.40
CA ILE A 289 -3.51 4.67 8.95
C ILE A 289 -4.52 3.73 8.32
N PHE A 290 -5.20 4.24 7.31
CA PHE A 290 -6.14 3.46 6.51
C PHE A 290 -5.45 3.02 5.22
N LYS A 291 -5.71 1.79 4.80
CA LYS A 291 -5.19 1.21 3.57
C LYS A 291 -6.33 0.59 2.78
N GLN A 292 -6.44 0.95 1.52
CA GLN A 292 -7.35 0.31 0.57
C GLN A 292 -6.53 -0.30 -0.56
N ALA A 293 -6.78 -1.56 -0.86
CA ALA A 293 -6.26 -2.24 -2.03
C ALA A 293 -7.39 -2.49 -3.04
N LYS A 294 -7.21 -2.04 -4.28
CA LYS A 294 -8.09 -2.37 -5.40
C LYS A 294 -7.34 -3.29 -6.34
N MET A 295 -7.86 -4.49 -6.55
CA MET A 295 -7.29 -5.46 -7.47
C MET A 295 -8.13 -5.52 -8.73
N LYS A 296 -7.46 -5.54 -9.91
CA LYS A 296 -8.10 -5.74 -11.21
C LYS A 296 -7.44 -6.91 -11.90
N TYR A 297 -8.23 -7.90 -12.28
CA TYR A 297 -7.77 -8.95 -13.19
C TYR A 297 -7.81 -8.41 -14.62
N MET A 298 -6.64 -8.22 -15.19
CA MET A 298 -6.47 -7.73 -16.56
C MET A 298 -6.10 -8.87 -17.52
N GLY A 299 -5.48 -9.92 -16.99
CA GLY A 299 -4.83 -10.96 -17.78
C GLY A 299 -3.46 -10.54 -18.31
N LEU A 300 -2.83 -11.44 -19.05
CA LEU A 300 -1.57 -11.25 -19.76
C LEU A 300 -1.88 -11.03 -21.26
N PRO A 301 -0.93 -10.50 -22.05
CA PRO A 301 -1.16 -10.25 -23.47
C PRO A 301 -1.70 -11.42 -24.28
N ASP A 302 -1.32 -12.64 -23.91
CA ASP A 302 -1.79 -13.86 -24.59
C ASP A 302 -2.95 -14.56 -23.87
N THR A 303 -3.55 -13.91 -22.87
CA THR A 303 -4.67 -14.49 -22.12
C THR A 303 -5.92 -14.50 -23.00
N PRO A 304 -6.50 -15.68 -23.32
CA PRO A 304 -7.68 -15.76 -24.17
C PRO A 304 -8.90 -15.10 -23.54
N ASP A 305 -9.81 -14.62 -24.39
CA ASP A 305 -11.14 -14.19 -23.97
C ASP A 305 -11.86 -15.31 -23.22
N GLY A 306 -12.39 -15.00 -22.05
CA GLY A 306 -13.10 -15.96 -21.20
C GLY A 306 -12.20 -16.73 -20.21
N ALA A 307 -10.91 -16.43 -20.14
CA ALA A 307 -10.10 -16.83 -19.00
C ALA A 307 -10.69 -16.26 -17.71
N MET A 308 -10.59 -17.02 -16.62
CA MET A 308 -11.21 -16.65 -15.35
C MET A 308 -10.33 -16.99 -14.16
N LEU A 309 -10.47 -16.23 -13.08
CA LEU A 309 -9.94 -16.61 -11.78
C LEU A 309 -10.92 -17.51 -11.05
N ASP A 310 -10.43 -18.65 -10.58
CA ASP A 310 -11.17 -19.57 -9.73
C ASP A 310 -10.52 -19.62 -8.37
N SER A 311 -11.34 -19.50 -7.32
CA SER A 311 -10.89 -19.56 -5.93
C SER A 311 -9.80 -18.52 -5.62
N LEU A 312 -10.05 -17.25 -5.98
CA LEU A 312 -9.16 -16.15 -5.62
C LEU A 312 -9.21 -15.93 -4.10
N TYR A 313 -8.05 -16.04 -3.49
CA TYR A 313 -7.79 -15.64 -2.10
C TYR A 313 -6.82 -14.48 -2.10
N PHE A 314 -7.01 -13.60 -1.14
CA PHE A 314 -6.23 -12.40 -1.01
C PHE A 314 -6.08 -12.02 0.46
N THR A 315 -4.92 -11.55 0.85
CA THR A 315 -4.61 -11.26 2.26
C THR A 315 -3.63 -10.10 2.40
N GLN A 316 -3.77 -9.37 3.49
CA GLN A 316 -2.71 -8.53 4.03
C GLN A 316 -1.69 -9.43 4.71
N TRP A 317 -0.44 -9.37 4.26
CA TRP A 317 0.70 -9.99 4.91
C TRP A 317 1.45 -8.93 5.72
N SER A 318 1.97 -9.28 6.88
CA SER A 318 2.75 -8.36 7.70
C SER A 318 3.77 -9.09 8.55
N ASP A 319 4.88 -8.41 8.78
CA ASP A 319 5.92 -8.72 9.75
C ASP A 319 6.08 -7.53 10.71
N PRO A 320 5.25 -7.47 11.75
CA PRO A 320 5.31 -6.39 12.72
C PRO A 320 6.43 -6.65 13.74
N ASP A 321 7.32 -5.67 13.91
CA ASP A 321 8.44 -5.67 14.87
C ASP A 321 8.33 -4.47 15.80
N LEU A 322 8.14 -4.71 17.09
CA LEU A 322 8.00 -3.64 18.11
C LEU A 322 9.37 -3.31 18.74
N GLY A 323 10.20 -2.61 18.01
CA GLY A 323 11.55 -2.27 18.47
C GLY A 323 12.50 -3.47 18.45
N THR A 324 12.54 -4.23 19.53
CA THR A 324 13.34 -5.48 19.62
C THR A 324 12.45 -6.67 19.29
N TYR A 325 12.50 -7.16 18.08
CA TYR A 325 11.58 -8.17 17.53
C TYR A 325 11.58 -9.54 18.23
N THR A 326 12.58 -9.86 19.05
CA THR A 326 12.81 -11.23 19.57
C THR A 326 11.85 -11.65 20.68
N ASP A 327 11.09 -10.72 21.24
CA ASP A 327 10.13 -10.94 22.32
C ASP A 327 8.71 -10.47 21.97
N ASP A 328 8.45 -10.28 20.69
CA ASP A 328 7.14 -9.95 20.17
C ASP A 328 6.26 -11.19 20.01
N TYR A 329 4.99 -11.03 20.29
CA TYR A 329 3.96 -12.05 20.12
C TYR A 329 2.82 -11.50 19.26
N VAL A 330 2.28 -12.36 18.41
CA VAL A 330 1.12 -12.06 17.59
C VAL A 330 -0.11 -12.79 18.09
N GLY A 331 -1.27 -12.22 17.85
CA GLY A 331 -2.57 -12.82 18.11
C GLY A 331 -3.59 -12.36 17.10
N CYS A 332 -4.77 -12.97 17.16
CA CYS A 332 -5.90 -12.55 16.36
C CYS A 332 -7.20 -12.68 17.15
N ASP A 333 -8.16 -11.84 16.81
CA ASP A 333 -9.55 -11.93 17.20
C ASP A 333 -10.38 -12.14 15.94
N ILE A 334 -10.91 -13.35 15.77
CA ILE A 334 -11.61 -13.75 14.55
C ILE A 334 -12.95 -13.03 14.44
N ASP A 335 -13.63 -12.82 15.56
CA ASP A 335 -14.95 -12.17 15.59
C ASP A 335 -14.85 -10.68 15.21
N LEU A 336 -13.72 -10.06 15.52
CA LEU A 336 -13.42 -8.68 15.16
C LEU A 336 -12.65 -8.54 13.85
N SER A 337 -12.26 -9.65 13.19
CA SER A 337 -11.38 -9.64 12.01
C SER A 337 -10.08 -8.87 12.23
N PHE A 338 -9.50 -8.98 13.42
CA PHE A 338 -8.39 -8.19 13.91
C PHE A 338 -7.16 -9.05 14.20
N GLY A 339 -6.02 -8.70 13.59
CA GLY A 339 -4.71 -9.25 13.90
C GLY A 339 -3.89 -8.23 14.69
N TYR A 340 -3.16 -8.67 15.71
CA TYR A 340 -2.40 -7.77 16.56
C TYR A 340 -1.04 -8.33 16.98
N VAL A 341 -0.15 -7.41 17.35
CA VAL A 341 1.19 -7.68 17.89
C VAL A 341 1.35 -6.93 19.20
N TYR A 342 2.01 -7.57 20.16
CA TYR A 342 2.38 -6.99 21.44
C TYR A 342 3.71 -7.55 21.92
N ASN A 343 4.46 -6.74 22.67
CA ASN A 343 5.73 -7.18 23.26
C ASN A 343 5.48 -8.09 24.48
N GLY A 344 6.16 -9.21 24.56
CA GLY A 344 6.07 -10.17 25.66
C GLY A 344 6.73 -9.69 26.94
N ASN A 345 7.67 -8.75 26.83
CA ASN A 345 8.33 -8.12 27.96
C ASN A 345 7.78 -6.71 28.19
N ARG A 346 7.78 -6.29 29.44
CA ARG A 346 7.35 -4.93 29.79
C ARG A 346 8.36 -3.86 29.37
N LEU A 347 9.62 -4.24 29.18
CA LEU A 347 10.71 -3.35 28.81
C LEU A 347 11.30 -3.83 27.49
N ASP A 348 11.43 -2.91 26.56
CA ASP A 348 12.06 -3.10 25.27
C ASP A 348 13.34 -2.28 25.13
N GLY A 349 14.33 -2.82 24.41
CA GLY A 349 15.64 -2.20 24.26
C GLY A 349 15.60 -0.89 23.46
N VAL A 350 14.69 -0.78 22.51
CA VAL A 350 14.53 0.40 21.65
C VAL A 350 13.60 1.41 22.35
N PHE A 351 12.35 1.06 22.60
CA PHE A 351 11.36 2.01 23.14
C PHE A 351 11.73 2.49 24.54
N ASN A 352 12.00 1.57 25.47
CA ASN A 352 12.38 1.98 26.82
C ASN A 352 13.85 2.41 26.90
N GLY A 353 14.74 1.68 26.23
CA GLY A 353 16.19 1.88 26.38
C GLY A 353 16.70 3.13 25.64
N ILE A 354 16.15 3.46 24.49
CA ILE A 354 16.61 4.61 23.67
C ILE A 354 15.69 5.81 23.87
N PHE A 355 14.37 5.60 23.77
CA PHE A 355 13.40 6.69 23.73
C PHE A 355 12.73 6.98 25.07
N ASN A 356 12.93 6.12 26.09
CA ASN A 356 12.25 6.20 27.38
C ASN A 356 10.71 6.25 27.24
N LEU A 357 10.18 5.48 26.29
CA LEU A 357 8.77 5.32 26.02
C LEU A 357 8.32 3.91 26.40
N PRO A 358 7.04 3.70 26.75
CA PRO A 358 6.49 2.36 26.82
C PRO A 358 6.50 1.73 25.42
N VAL A 359 6.72 0.42 25.37
CA VAL A 359 6.59 -0.32 24.11
C VAL A 359 5.13 -0.28 23.64
N PRO A 360 4.87 0.00 22.37
CA PRO A 360 3.51 0.03 21.84
C PRO A 360 2.95 -1.37 21.65
N ALA A 361 1.67 -1.45 21.32
CA ALA A 361 1.05 -2.59 20.64
C ALA A 361 0.42 -2.06 19.35
N GLY A 362 0.32 -2.89 18.34
CA GLY A 362 -0.26 -2.52 17.07
C GLY A 362 -1.11 -3.64 16.48
N GLY A 363 -1.84 -3.35 15.41
CA GLY A 363 -2.65 -4.37 14.75
C GLY A 363 -3.24 -3.92 13.44
N TYR A 364 -3.86 -4.87 12.78
CA TYR A 364 -4.60 -4.70 11.53
C TYR A 364 -6.05 -5.08 11.76
N ASP A 365 -6.95 -4.16 11.46
CA ASP A 365 -8.39 -4.36 11.47
C ASP A 365 -8.89 -4.44 10.03
N PHE A 366 -9.53 -5.56 9.69
CA PHE A 366 -10.04 -5.82 8.35
C PHE A 366 -11.47 -5.31 8.25
N LEU A 367 -11.61 -4.04 7.87
CA LEU A 367 -12.90 -3.34 7.89
C LEU A 367 -13.86 -3.77 6.79
N GLN A 368 -13.33 -4.17 5.63
CA GLN A 368 -14.14 -4.51 4.48
C GLN A 368 -13.42 -5.54 3.61
N GLY A 369 -14.10 -6.65 3.34
CA GLY A 369 -13.71 -7.63 2.33
C GLY A 369 -13.92 -7.11 0.91
N PRO A 370 -13.65 -7.94 -0.10
CA PRO A 370 -14.03 -7.65 -1.47
C PRO A 370 -15.53 -7.37 -1.54
N PRO A 371 -15.96 -6.22 -2.11
CA PRO A 371 -17.39 -6.01 -2.33
C PRO A 371 -17.90 -7.07 -3.30
N ASP A 372 -19.00 -7.67 -2.95
CA ASP A 372 -19.73 -8.54 -3.86
C ASP A 372 -20.60 -7.65 -4.75
N ASN A 373 -20.01 -7.18 -5.86
CA ASN A 373 -20.71 -6.41 -6.88
C ASN A 373 -21.17 -7.32 -8.01
N MET A 374 -21.38 -8.59 -7.72
CA MET A 374 -21.87 -9.51 -8.73
C MET A 374 -23.39 -9.46 -8.76
N ASP A 375 -23.91 -9.25 -9.93
CA ASP A 375 -25.28 -9.57 -10.28
C ASP A 375 -25.40 -11.11 -10.23
N ILE A 376 -25.80 -11.62 -9.06
CA ILE A 376 -25.82 -13.07 -8.78
C ILE A 376 -26.95 -13.76 -9.53
N ASP A 377 -28.03 -13.06 -9.77
CA ASP A 377 -29.22 -13.60 -10.44
C ASP A 377 -29.49 -13.01 -11.84
N GLU A 378 -28.57 -12.17 -12.33
CA GLU A 378 -28.63 -11.54 -13.64
C GLU A 378 -29.80 -10.57 -13.84
N ASP A 379 -30.31 -9.97 -12.76
CA ASP A 379 -31.43 -9.01 -12.80
C ASP A 379 -30.98 -7.56 -13.05
N GLY A 380 -29.69 -7.32 -13.04
CA GLY A 380 -29.06 -6.00 -13.25
C GLY A 380 -28.82 -5.21 -11.97
N ASP A 381 -29.14 -5.78 -10.79
CA ASP A 381 -28.78 -5.20 -9.50
C ASP A 381 -27.44 -5.78 -8.99
N THR A 382 -26.46 -4.92 -8.81
CA THR A 382 -25.11 -5.27 -8.34
C THR A 382 -24.88 -4.96 -6.86
N THR A 383 -25.93 -4.71 -6.09
CA THR A 383 -25.85 -4.35 -4.68
C THR A 383 -26.06 -5.52 -3.72
N GLU A 384 -26.15 -6.73 -4.21
CA GLU A 384 -26.31 -7.93 -3.41
C GLU A 384 -25.04 -8.33 -2.66
N PHE A 385 -25.19 -8.64 -1.37
CA PHE A 385 -24.15 -9.11 -0.45
C PHE A 385 -24.35 -10.57 -0.05
#